data_48aee5eb3f2f4367916773ada14cd8e8
#
_entry.id   48aee5eb3f2f4367916773ada14cd8e8
#
_cell.length_a   1.000
_cell.length_b   1.000
_cell.length_c   1.000
_cell.angle_alpha   90.00
_cell.angle_beta   90.00
_cell.angle_gamma   90.00
#
_symmetry.space_group_name_H-M   'P 1'
#
loop_
_entity.id
_entity.type
_entity.pdbx_description
1 polymer ?
#
loop_
_entity_poly.entity_id
_entity_poly.type
_entity_poly.pdbx_seq_one_letter_code
_entity_poly.pdbx_strand_id
1 'polypeptide(L)'
;MKKIILFAFLISLFHSANAQNIARIDTGTVNCAHYKILFPKDWKHKLVMFAHGYEFMGSPSAINSPQFDQIAKIFLARGFAVAASAYEYQGFALPQGVDDTENLRQYFCDNYGVPDSIFMAGQSMGGGVALAIMENFSNNYQGALAMCPLSSRPFLQTRKEFDAHVLFDALFPGVITPLSNIIDIHADFEPTGITEMGTKIEAIRKAIMKDTVKAEEFARQFYLKIGDIPFSLFFSESVLRDAVLKSQGNPYDNTNTIYSGFSNDWELNKKVERFKATANPDNIFEKYDRTGNIGKPVVLMHTVYDQLIPPQFGEVNFENMVHQKGKDHFLTVKLCNGQGHCNFTPEQIGKSFDELRHWVKTGEKAKPGLIE
;
A
#
# COMPACT_ATOMS: atom_id res chain seq x y z
N MET A 1 38.10 26.26 -52.97
CA MET A 1 36.85 25.51 -53.19
C MET A 1 36.44 24.84 -51.86
N LYS A 2 35.54 25.45 -51.14
CA LYS A 2 35.04 24.96 -49.84
C LYS A 2 33.87 24.01 -50.09
N LYS A 3 34.01 22.71 -49.73
CA LYS A 3 32.90 21.77 -49.71
C LYS A 3 32.11 21.95 -48.39
N ILE A 4 30.91 22.47 -48.50
CA ILE A 4 29.92 22.54 -47.42
C ILE A 4 29.25 21.17 -47.40
N ILE A 5 29.47 20.38 -46.32
CA ILE A 5 28.77 19.14 -46.06
C ILE A 5 27.48 19.52 -45.32
N LEU A 6 26.36 19.34 -46.00
CA LEU A 6 25.01 19.51 -45.47
C LEU A 6 24.70 18.31 -44.58
N PHE A 7 24.78 18.48 -43.26
CA PHE A 7 24.33 17.45 -42.28
C PHE A 7 22.81 17.56 -42.16
N ALA A 8 22.13 16.68 -42.86
CA ALA A 8 20.67 16.56 -42.78
C ALA A 8 20.28 16.10 -41.37
N PHE A 9 19.50 16.94 -40.71
CA PHE A 9 18.88 16.75 -39.41
C PHE A 9 17.75 15.72 -39.58
N LEU A 10 18.06 14.43 -39.36
CA LEU A 10 17.04 13.41 -39.10
C LEU A 10 16.70 13.46 -37.59
N ILE A 11 15.89 14.43 -37.20
CA ILE A 11 15.20 14.36 -35.95
C ILE A 11 14.10 13.31 -36.13
N SER A 12 14.39 12.13 -35.64
CA SER A 12 13.42 11.03 -35.57
C SER A 12 12.23 11.44 -34.74
N LEU A 13 11.07 11.49 -35.41
CA LEU A 13 9.73 11.54 -34.84
C LEU A 13 9.42 10.25 -34.05
N PHE A 14 10.07 10.04 -32.93
CA PHE A 14 9.76 8.97 -31.98
C PHE A 14 9.14 9.50 -30.68
N HIS A 15 8.31 10.54 -30.78
CA HIS A 15 7.56 11.07 -29.63
C HIS A 15 6.07 11.16 -29.90
N SER A 16 5.42 10.12 -30.37
CA SER A 16 3.95 10.21 -30.54
C SER A 16 3.17 8.90 -30.48
N ALA A 17 3.72 7.81 -29.97
CA ALA A 17 2.98 6.54 -29.91
C ALA A 17 2.32 6.26 -28.52
N ASN A 18 2.56 7.08 -27.51
CA ASN A 18 2.01 6.88 -26.16
C ASN A 18 0.96 7.92 -25.72
N ALA A 19 0.57 8.84 -26.58
CA ALA A 19 -0.49 9.78 -26.26
C ALA A 19 -1.84 9.18 -26.67
N GLN A 20 -2.69 8.88 -25.66
CA GLN A 20 -4.14 8.89 -25.77
C GLN A 20 -4.84 7.60 -26.21
N ASN A 21 -4.80 6.58 -25.35
CA ASN A 21 -5.91 5.62 -25.27
C ASN A 21 -7.09 6.14 -24.41
N ILE A 22 -6.99 7.34 -23.85
CA ILE A 22 -8.04 7.94 -23.01
C ILE A 22 -8.95 8.76 -23.94
N ALA A 23 -10.24 8.41 -23.97
CA ALA A 23 -11.26 9.14 -24.71
C ALA A 23 -12.03 10.12 -23.82
N ARG A 24 -12.18 9.81 -22.55
CA ARG A 24 -12.97 10.59 -21.60
C ARG A 24 -12.40 10.47 -20.20
N ILE A 25 -12.40 11.59 -19.50
CA ILE A 25 -12.06 11.67 -18.07
C ILE A 25 -13.25 12.30 -17.37
N ASP A 26 -13.82 11.61 -16.40
CA ASP A 26 -14.87 12.13 -15.54
C ASP A 26 -14.34 12.27 -14.12
N THR A 27 -14.63 13.38 -13.50
CA THR A 27 -14.28 13.68 -12.10
C THR A 27 -15.49 14.26 -11.38
N GLY A 28 -15.55 14.07 -10.10
CA GLY A 28 -16.62 14.58 -9.27
C GLY A 28 -16.45 14.15 -7.83
N THR A 29 -17.55 14.09 -7.10
CA THR A 29 -17.58 13.70 -5.68
C THR A 29 -18.76 12.75 -5.45
N VAL A 30 -18.50 11.65 -4.75
CA VAL A 30 -19.50 10.71 -4.25
C VAL A 30 -19.34 10.59 -2.75
N ASN A 31 -20.38 10.89 -1.98
CA ASN A 31 -20.37 10.80 -0.52
C ASN A 31 -19.11 11.45 0.13
N CYS A 32 -18.81 12.69 -0.26
CA CYS A 32 -17.65 13.47 0.18
C CYS A 32 -16.29 13.03 -0.38
N ALA A 33 -16.16 11.88 -1.02
CA ALA A 33 -14.92 11.42 -1.64
C ALA A 33 -14.84 11.87 -3.11
N HIS A 34 -13.75 12.54 -3.47
CA HIS A 34 -13.49 12.88 -4.88
C HIS A 34 -13.17 11.62 -5.67
N TYR A 35 -13.53 11.62 -6.95
CA TYR A 35 -13.23 10.49 -7.83
C TYR A 35 -12.68 10.92 -9.18
N LYS A 36 -11.99 9.98 -9.84
CA LYS A 36 -11.55 10.07 -11.23
C LYS A 36 -11.89 8.78 -11.96
N ILE A 37 -12.59 8.91 -13.11
CA ILE A 37 -12.91 7.80 -14.00
C ILE A 37 -12.28 8.07 -15.36
N LEU A 38 -11.52 7.09 -15.86
CA LEU A 38 -10.86 7.14 -17.15
C LEU A 38 -11.49 6.13 -18.09
N PHE A 39 -11.91 6.55 -19.26
CA PHE A 39 -12.47 5.67 -20.30
C PHE A 39 -11.49 5.54 -21.47
N PRO A 40 -11.21 4.30 -21.96
CA PRO A 40 -10.46 4.12 -23.18
C PRO A 40 -11.31 4.46 -24.41
N LYS A 41 -10.67 4.71 -25.57
CA LYS A 41 -11.38 4.99 -26.85
C LYS A 41 -12.33 3.85 -27.23
N ASP A 42 -11.89 2.62 -27.05
CA ASP A 42 -12.66 1.42 -27.38
C ASP A 42 -13.14 0.73 -26.09
N TRP A 43 -13.90 1.44 -25.27
CA TRP A 43 -14.45 0.90 -24.04
C TRP A 43 -15.36 -0.30 -24.32
N LYS A 44 -15.04 -1.43 -23.68
CA LYS A 44 -15.72 -2.72 -23.91
C LYS A 44 -16.65 -3.09 -22.76
N HIS A 45 -17.32 -2.13 -22.16
CA HIS A 45 -18.22 -2.34 -21.00
C HIS A 45 -17.56 -3.12 -19.85
N LYS A 46 -16.27 -2.83 -19.59
CA LYS A 46 -15.48 -3.47 -18.52
C LYS A 46 -14.91 -2.41 -17.60
N LEU A 47 -14.80 -2.73 -16.33
CA LEU A 47 -14.35 -1.81 -15.28
C LEU A 47 -13.27 -2.41 -14.42
N VAL A 48 -12.26 -1.63 -14.10
CA VAL A 48 -11.35 -1.85 -12.97
C VAL A 48 -11.63 -0.75 -11.95
N MET A 49 -12.04 -1.15 -10.75
CA MET A 49 -12.00 -0.30 -9.57
C MET A 49 -10.57 -0.31 -9.04
N PHE A 50 -9.97 0.87 -8.87
CA PHE A 50 -8.60 0.99 -8.41
C PHE A 50 -8.53 1.71 -7.06
N ALA A 51 -7.88 1.07 -6.09
CA ALA A 51 -7.62 1.61 -4.77
C ALA A 51 -6.15 2.04 -4.64
N HIS A 52 -5.93 3.32 -4.27
CA HIS A 52 -4.58 3.85 -4.05
C HIS A 52 -4.04 3.51 -2.66
N GLY A 53 -2.73 3.70 -2.46
CA GLY A 53 -2.05 3.48 -1.19
C GLY A 53 -2.27 4.60 -0.17
N TYR A 54 -1.46 4.55 0.89
CA TYR A 54 -1.43 5.59 1.91
C TYR A 54 -1.04 6.94 1.30
N GLU A 55 -1.73 8.00 1.70
CA GLU A 55 -1.41 9.40 1.38
C GLU A 55 -1.02 10.13 2.67
N PHE A 56 0.09 10.88 2.63
CA PHE A 56 0.40 11.78 3.75
C PHE A 56 -0.62 12.90 3.83
N MET A 57 -1.01 13.26 5.06
CA MET A 57 -1.92 14.36 5.30
C MET A 57 -1.45 15.65 4.62
N GLY A 58 -2.35 16.32 3.90
CA GLY A 58 -2.06 17.54 3.16
C GLY A 58 -1.26 17.35 1.85
N SER A 59 -0.94 16.11 1.45
CA SER A 59 -0.33 15.86 0.14
C SER A 59 -1.35 15.95 -1.00
N PRO A 60 -0.91 16.18 -2.25
CA PRO A 60 -1.78 16.08 -3.41
C PRO A 60 -2.40 14.68 -3.53
N SER A 61 -3.66 14.62 -3.94
CA SER A 61 -4.38 13.34 -4.06
C SER A 61 -3.72 12.38 -5.04
N ALA A 62 -3.59 11.11 -4.63
CA ALA A 62 -2.97 10.03 -5.41
C ALA A 62 -3.65 9.78 -6.75
N ILE A 63 -4.97 9.95 -6.85
CA ILE A 63 -5.71 9.76 -8.13
C ILE A 63 -5.35 10.81 -9.19
N ASN A 64 -4.68 11.90 -8.80
CA ASN A 64 -4.18 12.92 -9.70
C ASN A 64 -2.66 12.82 -9.96
N SER A 65 -2.02 11.78 -9.43
CA SER A 65 -0.59 11.56 -9.60
C SER A 65 -0.23 10.96 -10.95
N PRO A 66 0.97 11.25 -11.48
CA PRO A 66 1.49 10.56 -12.66
C PRO A 66 1.58 9.04 -12.50
N GLN A 67 1.80 8.56 -11.28
CA GLN A 67 1.86 7.13 -10.96
C GLN A 67 0.49 6.46 -11.19
N PHE A 68 -0.60 7.08 -10.73
CA PHE A 68 -1.95 6.58 -11.02
C PHE A 68 -2.20 6.49 -12.53
N ASP A 69 -1.85 7.55 -13.27
CA ASP A 69 -2.06 7.59 -14.72
C ASP A 69 -1.25 6.49 -15.45
N GLN A 70 -0.04 6.16 -14.97
CA GLN A 70 0.77 5.06 -15.52
C GLN A 70 0.13 3.70 -15.26
N ILE A 71 -0.35 3.45 -14.05
CA ILE A 71 -1.02 2.20 -13.70
C ILE A 71 -2.34 2.07 -14.45
N ALA A 72 -3.13 3.14 -14.53
CA ALA A 72 -4.41 3.13 -15.23
C ALA A 72 -4.24 2.78 -16.72
N LYS A 73 -3.18 3.24 -17.39
CA LYS A 73 -2.87 2.91 -18.78
C LYS A 73 -2.76 1.40 -19.04
N ILE A 74 -2.33 0.62 -18.04
CA ILE A 74 -2.22 -0.84 -18.16
C ILE A 74 -3.61 -1.48 -18.39
N PHE A 75 -4.62 -1.01 -17.67
CA PHE A 75 -5.99 -1.49 -17.76
C PHE A 75 -6.74 -0.89 -18.94
N LEU A 76 -6.54 0.41 -19.20
CA LEU A 76 -7.12 1.11 -20.36
C LEU A 76 -6.70 0.46 -21.68
N ALA A 77 -5.43 0.05 -21.82
CA ALA A 77 -4.92 -0.66 -23.00
C ALA A 77 -5.61 -2.02 -23.24
N ARG A 78 -6.29 -2.56 -22.22
CA ARG A 78 -7.06 -3.81 -22.26
C ARG A 78 -8.57 -3.60 -22.44
N GLY A 79 -8.98 -2.35 -22.69
CA GLY A 79 -10.37 -1.96 -22.93
C GLY A 79 -11.22 -1.81 -21.66
N PHE A 80 -10.60 -1.70 -20.50
CA PHE A 80 -11.29 -1.41 -19.24
C PHE A 80 -11.35 0.08 -18.98
N ALA A 81 -12.49 0.59 -18.52
CA ALA A 81 -12.50 1.85 -17.78
C ALA A 81 -11.81 1.65 -16.43
N VAL A 82 -11.24 2.71 -15.89
CA VAL A 82 -10.59 2.70 -14.57
C VAL A 82 -11.23 3.75 -13.70
N ALA A 83 -11.80 3.37 -12.57
CA ALA A 83 -12.40 4.27 -11.59
C ALA A 83 -11.66 4.20 -10.26
N ALA A 84 -11.29 5.35 -9.71
CA ALA A 84 -10.59 5.47 -8.44
C ALA A 84 -11.20 6.57 -7.59
N SER A 85 -11.42 6.28 -6.30
CA SER A 85 -11.78 7.25 -5.28
C SER A 85 -10.52 7.81 -4.63
N ALA A 86 -10.53 9.10 -4.27
CA ALA A 86 -9.49 9.73 -3.47
C ALA A 86 -9.67 9.48 -1.96
N TYR A 87 -10.69 8.71 -1.61
CA TYR A 87 -11.21 8.51 -0.26
C TYR A 87 -11.65 9.83 0.41
N GLU A 88 -12.49 9.72 1.41
CA GLU A 88 -12.92 10.86 2.22
C GLU A 88 -11.77 11.40 3.08
N TYR A 89 -10.86 10.52 3.49
CA TYR A 89 -9.72 10.84 4.35
C TYR A 89 -8.40 10.45 3.71
N GLN A 90 -7.37 11.27 3.95
CA GLN A 90 -5.98 10.90 3.78
C GLN A 90 -5.46 10.11 5.00
N GLY A 91 -4.21 9.67 4.95
CA GLY A 91 -3.59 8.90 6.01
C GLY A 91 -4.00 7.43 6.01
N PHE A 92 -4.11 6.83 7.17
CA PHE A 92 -4.56 5.44 7.33
C PHE A 92 -6.08 5.35 7.15
N ALA A 93 -6.52 5.17 5.92
CA ALA A 93 -7.92 5.25 5.50
C ALA A 93 -8.45 3.92 4.93
N LEU A 94 -8.04 2.76 5.47
CA LEU A 94 -8.44 1.47 4.92
C LEU A 94 -9.97 1.25 4.96
N PRO A 95 -10.70 1.51 6.06
CA PRO A 95 -12.15 1.36 6.07
C PRO A 95 -12.85 2.30 5.09
N GLN A 96 -12.44 3.58 5.04
CA GLN A 96 -12.98 4.56 4.10
C GLN A 96 -12.67 4.16 2.66
N GLY A 97 -11.47 3.66 2.39
CA GLY A 97 -11.09 3.18 1.07
C GLY A 97 -11.99 2.05 0.56
N VAL A 98 -12.45 1.16 1.44
CA VAL A 98 -13.42 0.11 1.08
C VAL A 98 -14.80 0.71 0.80
N ASP A 99 -15.32 1.53 1.72
CA ASP A 99 -16.64 2.15 1.58
C ASP A 99 -16.71 3.02 0.33
N ASP A 100 -15.73 3.90 0.13
CA ASP A 100 -15.71 4.86 -0.98
C ASP A 100 -15.46 4.19 -2.32
N THR A 101 -14.71 3.08 -2.36
CA THR A 101 -14.56 2.27 -3.57
C THR A 101 -15.88 1.62 -3.94
N GLU A 102 -16.64 1.06 -2.98
CA GLU A 102 -17.96 0.46 -3.25
C GLU A 102 -19.00 1.52 -3.61
N ASN A 103 -19.01 2.66 -2.95
CA ASN A 103 -19.86 3.80 -3.31
C ASN A 103 -19.61 4.26 -4.74
N LEU A 104 -18.34 4.38 -5.15
CA LEU A 104 -17.98 4.76 -6.51
C LEU A 104 -18.35 3.67 -7.52
N ARG A 105 -18.19 2.38 -7.19
CA ARG A 105 -18.64 1.28 -8.04
C ARG A 105 -20.14 1.34 -8.28
N GLN A 106 -20.93 1.57 -7.24
CA GLN A 106 -22.38 1.72 -7.35
C GLN A 106 -22.73 2.94 -8.22
N TYR A 107 -22.13 4.09 -7.94
CA TYR A 107 -22.27 5.31 -8.76
C TYR A 107 -21.96 5.04 -10.23
N PHE A 108 -20.89 4.28 -10.51
CA PHE A 108 -20.54 3.92 -11.89
C PHE A 108 -21.66 3.10 -12.54
N CYS A 109 -22.16 2.08 -11.87
CA CYS A 109 -23.25 1.24 -12.40
C CYS A 109 -24.52 2.03 -12.68
N ASP A 110 -24.87 2.96 -11.81
CA ASP A 110 -26.08 3.78 -11.92
C ASP A 110 -26.00 4.82 -13.06
N ASN A 111 -24.81 5.34 -13.36
CA ASN A 111 -24.64 6.43 -14.31
C ASN A 111 -24.10 6.00 -15.70
N TYR A 112 -23.39 4.86 -15.78
CA TYR A 112 -22.77 4.36 -17.02
C TYR A 112 -23.28 2.98 -17.44
N GLY A 113 -24.18 2.39 -16.65
CA GLY A 113 -24.67 1.01 -16.82
C GLY A 113 -23.76 -0.01 -16.15
N VAL A 114 -24.33 -1.18 -15.88
CA VAL A 114 -23.61 -2.29 -15.22
C VAL A 114 -22.59 -2.88 -16.19
N PRO A 115 -21.28 -2.87 -15.83
CA PRO A 115 -20.26 -3.48 -16.69
C PRO A 115 -20.41 -4.99 -16.83
N ASP A 116 -20.04 -5.54 -17.99
CA ASP A 116 -19.98 -6.98 -18.23
C ASP A 116 -19.00 -7.71 -17.30
N SER A 117 -17.96 -6.99 -16.85
CA SER A 117 -17.01 -7.48 -15.86
C SER A 117 -16.40 -6.34 -15.05
N ILE A 118 -16.31 -6.54 -13.75
CA ILE A 118 -15.69 -5.63 -12.80
C ILE A 118 -14.55 -6.38 -12.10
N PHE A 119 -13.34 -5.83 -12.15
CA PHE A 119 -12.20 -6.31 -11.39
C PHE A 119 -11.79 -5.26 -10.36
N MET A 120 -11.23 -5.74 -9.25
CA MET A 120 -10.59 -4.89 -8.27
C MET A 120 -9.08 -4.89 -8.49
N ALA A 121 -8.43 -3.74 -8.39
CA ALA A 121 -6.99 -3.64 -8.32
C ALA A 121 -6.61 -2.63 -7.25
N GLY A 122 -5.51 -2.86 -6.55
CA GLY A 122 -5.05 -1.92 -5.53
C GLY A 122 -3.59 -2.12 -5.15
N GLN A 123 -2.98 -1.07 -4.62
CA GLN A 123 -1.55 -1.02 -4.31
C GLN A 123 -1.34 -0.59 -2.86
N SER A 124 -0.43 -1.26 -2.13
CA SER A 124 -0.11 -0.90 -0.73
C SER A 124 -1.35 -0.99 0.18
N MET A 125 -1.70 0.06 0.90
CA MET A 125 -2.97 0.13 1.63
C MET A 125 -4.18 -0.13 0.71
N GLY A 126 -4.15 0.36 -0.54
CA GLY A 126 -5.18 0.05 -1.54
C GLY A 126 -5.19 -1.42 -1.98
N GLY A 127 -4.05 -2.11 -1.94
CA GLY A 127 -4.00 -3.57 -2.03
C GLY A 127 -4.73 -4.24 -0.86
N GLY A 128 -4.60 -3.66 0.34
CA GLY A 128 -5.38 -4.04 1.50
C GLY A 128 -6.89 -3.80 1.32
N VAL A 129 -7.27 -2.67 0.72
CA VAL A 129 -8.66 -2.39 0.32
C VAL A 129 -9.18 -3.46 -0.64
N ALA A 130 -8.37 -3.83 -1.65
CA ALA A 130 -8.76 -4.87 -2.60
C ALA A 130 -9.00 -6.23 -1.93
N LEU A 131 -8.17 -6.62 -0.95
CA LEU A 131 -8.38 -7.84 -0.17
C LEU A 131 -9.65 -7.76 0.66
N ALA A 132 -9.91 -6.63 1.34
CA ALA A 132 -11.13 -6.42 2.12
C ALA A 132 -12.40 -6.53 1.25
N ILE A 133 -12.37 -5.97 0.05
CA ILE A 133 -13.45 -6.08 -0.92
C ILE A 133 -13.67 -7.54 -1.33
N MET A 134 -12.61 -8.32 -1.53
CA MET A 134 -12.75 -9.76 -1.85
C MET A 134 -13.29 -10.60 -0.68
N GLU A 135 -13.12 -10.15 0.55
CA GLU A 135 -13.68 -10.80 1.72
C GLU A 135 -15.15 -10.42 1.98
N ASN A 136 -15.56 -9.17 1.68
CA ASN A 136 -16.86 -8.63 2.08
C ASN A 136 -17.82 -8.38 0.90
N PHE A 137 -17.30 -8.08 -0.29
CA PHE A 137 -18.07 -7.63 -1.46
C PHE A 137 -17.77 -8.44 -2.73
N SER A 138 -17.19 -9.63 -2.58
CA SER A 138 -16.72 -10.46 -3.71
C SER A 138 -17.76 -10.74 -4.79
N ASN A 139 -19.06 -10.73 -4.45
CA ASN A 139 -20.13 -10.93 -5.42
C ASN A 139 -20.24 -9.84 -6.47
N ASN A 140 -19.72 -8.64 -6.19
CA ASN A 140 -19.70 -7.51 -7.10
C ASN A 140 -18.53 -7.55 -8.10
N TYR A 141 -17.61 -8.52 -7.96
CA TYR A 141 -16.37 -8.59 -8.73
C TYR A 141 -16.11 -9.95 -9.29
N GLN A 142 -15.35 -10.04 -10.38
CA GLN A 142 -14.85 -11.28 -10.94
C GLN A 142 -13.56 -11.77 -10.28
N GLY A 143 -12.76 -10.85 -9.75
CA GLY A 143 -11.51 -11.14 -9.07
C GLY A 143 -10.72 -9.88 -8.74
N ALA A 144 -9.58 -10.03 -8.07
CA ALA A 144 -8.73 -8.92 -7.66
C ALA A 144 -7.25 -9.12 -7.94
N LEU A 145 -6.57 -8.02 -8.27
CA LEU A 145 -5.12 -7.89 -8.31
C LEU A 145 -4.67 -7.02 -7.13
N ALA A 146 -4.16 -7.65 -6.08
CA ALA A 146 -3.64 -6.97 -4.89
C ALA A 146 -2.12 -6.86 -4.98
N MET A 147 -1.60 -5.63 -5.10
CA MET A 147 -0.18 -5.35 -5.30
C MET A 147 0.46 -4.87 -4.01
N CYS A 148 1.52 -5.55 -3.53
CA CYS A 148 2.23 -5.22 -2.27
C CYS A 148 1.25 -4.86 -1.14
N PRO A 149 0.19 -5.66 -0.91
CA PRO A 149 -0.94 -5.25 -0.11
C PRO A 149 -0.60 -5.19 1.38
N LEU A 150 -1.32 -4.33 2.09
CA LEU A 150 -1.49 -4.44 3.54
C LEU A 150 -2.37 -5.68 3.79
N SER A 151 -1.74 -6.85 3.80
CA SER A 151 -2.42 -8.16 3.76
C SER A 151 -2.58 -8.82 5.12
N SER A 152 -1.76 -8.52 6.12
CA SER A 152 -2.02 -8.93 7.50
C SER A 152 -3.17 -8.14 8.12
N ARG A 153 -3.58 -8.53 9.32
CA ARG A 153 -4.53 -7.73 10.10
C ARG A 153 -3.99 -6.31 10.28
N PRO A 154 -4.78 -5.27 9.98
CA PRO A 154 -4.33 -3.88 10.02
C PRO A 154 -3.71 -3.47 11.36
N PHE A 155 -4.27 -3.94 12.47
CA PHE A 155 -3.71 -3.70 13.80
C PHE A 155 -2.28 -4.25 13.94
N LEU A 156 -2.01 -5.45 13.44
CA LEU A 156 -0.67 -6.05 13.55
C LEU A 156 0.36 -5.28 12.72
N GLN A 157 -0.05 -4.77 11.55
CA GLN A 157 0.81 -3.97 10.70
C GLN A 157 1.21 -2.65 11.36
N THR A 158 0.24 -1.93 11.93
CA THR A 158 0.53 -0.66 12.63
C THR A 158 1.21 -0.89 13.99
N ARG A 159 0.95 -2.03 14.66
CA ARG A 159 1.66 -2.44 15.87
C ARG A 159 3.16 -2.69 15.57
N LYS A 160 3.51 -3.22 14.43
CA LYS A 160 4.91 -3.35 13.99
C LYS A 160 5.59 -1.97 13.93
N GLU A 161 4.91 -0.95 13.42
CA GLU A 161 5.42 0.43 13.39
C GLU A 161 5.64 0.99 14.80
N PHE A 162 4.70 0.73 15.72
CA PHE A 162 4.83 1.10 17.12
C PHE A 162 6.05 0.42 17.78
N ASP A 163 6.20 -0.90 17.63
CA ASP A 163 7.31 -1.64 18.18
C ASP A 163 8.66 -1.21 17.60
N ALA A 164 8.70 -0.90 16.29
CA ALA A 164 9.90 -0.36 15.64
C ALA A 164 10.30 1.00 16.25
N HIS A 165 9.35 1.87 16.48
CA HIS A 165 9.61 3.19 17.06
C HIS A 165 10.16 3.08 18.49
N VAL A 166 9.50 2.30 19.34
CA VAL A 166 9.93 2.03 20.73
C VAL A 166 11.33 1.44 20.80
N LEU A 167 11.61 0.45 19.95
CA LEU A 167 12.91 -0.22 19.94
C LEU A 167 14.03 0.67 19.40
N PHE A 168 13.73 1.47 18.38
CA PHE A 168 14.72 2.39 17.84
C PHE A 168 15.10 3.46 18.87
N ASP A 169 14.15 4.05 19.58
CA ASP A 169 14.44 5.04 20.62
C ASP A 169 15.26 4.43 21.78
N ALA A 170 14.99 3.19 22.17
CA ALA A 170 15.78 2.48 23.19
C ALA A 170 17.24 2.22 22.76
N LEU A 171 17.47 2.01 21.45
CA LEU A 171 18.81 1.75 20.87
C LEU A 171 19.56 3.05 20.57
N PHE A 172 18.85 4.09 20.11
CA PHE A 172 19.37 5.38 19.68
C PHE A 172 18.57 6.53 20.32
N PRO A 173 18.70 6.74 21.64
CA PRO A 173 17.84 7.66 22.38
C PRO A 173 17.95 9.11 21.89
N GLY A 174 16.82 9.78 21.78
CA GLY A 174 16.71 11.20 21.44
C GLY A 174 16.98 11.53 19.96
N VAL A 175 16.97 10.53 19.06
CA VAL A 175 17.19 10.75 17.61
C VAL A 175 15.88 10.97 16.87
N ILE A 176 14.84 10.28 17.27
CA ILE A 176 13.49 10.39 16.70
C ILE A 176 12.54 11.11 17.66
N THR A 177 11.37 11.48 17.19
CA THR A 177 10.34 12.07 18.04
C THR A 177 9.98 11.09 19.15
N PRO A 178 9.95 11.49 20.43
CA PRO A 178 9.50 10.62 21.51
C PRO A 178 8.11 10.05 21.24
N LEU A 179 7.95 8.75 21.39
CA LEU A 179 6.68 8.09 21.10
C LEU A 179 5.54 8.64 21.95
N SER A 180 5.81 9.06 23.19
CA SER A 180 4.87 9.75 24.05
C SER A 180 4.19 10.95 23.40
N ASN A 181 4.92 11.71 22.55
CA ASN A 181 4.33 12.85 21.84
C ASN A 181 3.44 12.40 20.68
N ILE A 182 3.78 11.30 20.02
CA ILE A 182 3.02 10.77 18.87
C ILE A 182 1.69 10.17 19.31
N ILE A 183 1.71 9.43 20.43
CA ILE A 183 0.54 8.67 20.92
C ILE A 183 -0.34 9.44 21.89
N ASP A 184 0.07 10.60 22.36
CA ASP A 184 -0.80 11.49 23.14
C ASP A 184 -1.70 12.30 22.21
N ILE A 185 -3.01 12.02 22.27
CA ILE A 185 -4.01 12.71 21.44
C ILE A 185 -4.07 14.22 21.70
N HIS A 186 -3.66 14.65 22.91
CA HIS A 186 -3.65 16.06 23.33
C HIS A 186 -2.33 16.77 23.07
N ALA A 187 -1.29 16.02 22.64
CA ALA A 187 -0.04 16.63 22.28
C ALA A 187 -0.21 17.52 21.03
N ASP A 188 0.39 18.70 21.07
CA ASP A 188 0.53 19.58 19.90
C ASP A 188 1.67 19.00 19.01
N PHE A 189 1.33 17.90 18.34
CA PHE A 189 2.23 17.15 17.49
C PHE A 189 1.61 16.92 16.11
N GLU A 190 2.26 17.44 15.10
CA GLU A 190 2.00 17.11 13.71
C GLU A 190 3.16 16.29 13.16
N PRO A 191 2.88 15.19 12.43
CA PRO A 191 3.93 14.42 11.78
C PRO A 191 4.77 15.31 10.85
N THR A 192 6.07 15.04 10.79
CA THR A 192 6.98 15.75 9.91
C THR A 192 6.49 15.72 8.46
N GLY A 193 6.25 16.88 7.87
CA GLY A 193 5.84 17.01 6.47
C GLY A 193 6.91 16.57 5.47
N ILE A 194 6.51 16.35 4.22
CA ILE A 194 7.42 15.93 3.14
C ILE A 194 8.58 16.93 2.95
N THR A 195 8.35 18.21 3.20
CA THR A 195 9.37 19.27 3.09
C THR A 195 10.51 19.13 4.09
N GLU A 196 10.24 18.59 5.27
CA GLU A 196 11.23 18.40 6.36
C GLU A 196 11.77 16.98 6.42
N MET A 197 11.21 16.09 5.61
CA MET A 197 11.60 14.67 5.54
C MET A 197 13.11 14.48 5.41
N GLY A 198 13.76 15.25 4.55
CA GLY A 198 15.20 15.14 4.30
C GLY A 198 16.04 15.36 5.56
N THR A 199 15.69 16.36 6.38
CA THR A 199 16.40 16.66 7.63
C THR A 199 16.29 15.53 8.64
N LYS A 200 15.09 14.99 8.80
CA LYS A 200 14.83 13.88 9.74
C LYS A 200 15.52 12.59 9.30
N ILE A 201 15.40 12.23 8.04
CA ILE A 201 16.09 11.07 7.44
C ILE A 201 17.60 11.18 7.67
N GLU A 202 18.19 12.36 7.46
CA GLU A 202 19.62 12.56 7.64
C GLU A 202 20.05 12.47 9.12
N ALA A 203 19.22 12.94 10.06
CA ALA A 203 19.49 12.81 11.48
C ALA A 203 19.53 11.32 11.91
N ILE A 204 18.57 10.53 11.46
CA ILE A 204 18.51 9.08 11.72
C ILE A 204 19.72 8.39 11.07
N ARG A 205 20.04 8.71 9.81
CA ARG A 205 21.20 8.17 9.10
C ARG A 205 22.50 8.43 9.86
N LYS A 206 22.73 9.64 10.34
CA LYS A 206 23.91 9.98 11.15
C LYS A 206 23.99 9.20 12.46
N ALA A 207 22.85 8.93 13.09
CA ALA A 207 22.81 8.16 14.32
C ALA A 207 23.16 6.69 14.10
N ILE A 208 22.55 6.03 13.12
CA ILE A 208 22.81 4.61 12.81
C ILE A 208 24.24 4.37 12.33
N MET A 209 24.86 5.35 11.64
CA MET A 209 26.27 5.25 11.21
C MET A 209 27.27 5.34 12.37
N LYS A 210 26.89 5.80 13.56
CA LYS A 210 27.75 5.80 14.76
C LYS A 210 27.81 4.43 15.45
N ASP A 211 26.79 3.61 15.26
CA ASP A 211 26.70 2.26 15.84
C ASP A 211 25.98 1.33 14.84
N THR A 212 26.73 0.88 13.84
CA THR A 212 26.19 0.04 12.78
C THR A 212 25.78 -1.35 13.28
N VAL A 213 26.36 -1.83 14.39
CA VAL A 213 26.00 -3.13 14.99
C VAL A 213 24.55 -3.08 15.49
N LYS A 214 24.20 -2.06 16.29
CA LYS A 214 22.81 -1.87 16.71
C LYS A 214 21.86 -1.64 15.54
N ALA A 215 22.31 -0.89 14.52
CA ALA A 215 21.50 -0.66 13.32
C ALA A 215 21.24 -1.97 12.55
N GLU A 216 22.22 -2.87 12.46
CA GLU A 216 22.05 -4.20 11.85
C GLU A 216 21.10 -5.10 12.66
N GLU A 217 21.19 -5.08 13.98
CA GLU A 217 20.26 -5.80 14.84
C GLU A 217 18.81 -5.31 14.65
N PHE A 218 18.63 -4.00 14.67
CA PHE A 218 17.33 -3.37 14.40
C PHE A 218 16.81 -3.71 12.99
N ALA A 219 17.63 -3.55 11.95
CA ALA A 219 17.27 -3.85 10.58
C ALA A 219 16.81 -5.31 10.41
N ARG A 220 17.55 -6.26 11.02
CA ARG A 220 17.22 -7.68 10.98
C ARG A 220 15.88 -7.98 11.66
N GLN A 221 15.58 -7.33 12.79
CA GLN A 221 14.32 -7.52 13.52
C GLN A 221 13.09 -7.13 12.69
N PHE A 222 13.23 -6.10 11.85
CA PHE A 222 12.15 -5.58 11.03
C PHE A 222 12.26 -5.92 9.53
N TYR A 223 13.16 -6.85 9.17
CA TYR A 223 13.42 -7.25 7.76
C TYR A 223 13.81 -6.08 6.85
N LEU A 224 14.58 -5.13 7.40
CA LEU A 224 15.03 -3.93 6.69
C LEU A 224 16.48 -4.06 6.22
N LYS A 225 16.84 -3.30 5.21
CA LYS A 225 18.22 -2.90 4.97
C LYS A 225 18.53 -1.68 5.82
N ILE A 226 19.78 -1.55 6.29
CA ILE A 226 20.17 -0.40 7.14
C ILE A 226 19.81 0.93 6.48
N GLY A 227 20.01 1.05 5.15
CA GLY A 227 19.69 2.26 4.39
C GLY A 227 18.23 2.65 4.37
N ASP A 228 17.32 1.72 4.66
CA ASP A 228 15.87 1.94 4.62
C ASP A 228 15.28 2.28 6.01
N ILE A 229 16.06 2.09 7.09
CA ILE A 229 15.64 2.43 8.47
C ILE A 229 15.13 3.88 8.56
N PRO A 230 15.84 4.89 8.01
CA PRO A 230 15.41 6.28 8.18
C PRO A 230 14.04 6.57 7.58
N PHE A 231 13.77 6.05 6.38
CA PHE A 231 12.47 6.26 5.72
C PHE A 231 11.35 5.47 6.41
N SER A 232 11.63 4.23 6.85
CA SER A 232 10.65 3.41 7.57
C SER A 232 10.20 4.10 8.87
N LEU A 233 11.14 4.66 9.65
CA LEU A 233 10.81 5.38 10.88
C LEU A 233 10.10 6.71 10.62
N PHE A 234 10.48 7.44 9.56
CA PHE A 234 9.75 8.64 9.14
C PHE A 234 8.29 8.32 8.80
N PHE A 235 8.07 7.26 8.03
CA PHE A 235 6.72 6.81 7.64
C PHE A 235 5.91 6.36 8.86
N SER A 236 6.53 5.66 9.80
CA SER A 236 5.86 5.12 10.99
C SER A 236 5.23 6.22 11.85
N GLU A 237 5.84 7.40 11.97
CA GLU A 237 5.27 8.51 12.75
C GLU A 237 3.91 8.95 12.23
N SER A 238 3.77 9.10 10.92
CA SER A 238 2.50 9.48 10.29
C SER A 238 1.42 8.41 10.51
N VAL A 239 1.77 7.14 10.29
CA VAL A 239 0.85 6.01 10.48
C VAL A 239 0.40 5.89 11.94
N LEU A 240 1.32 6.03 12.90
CA LEU A 240 1.00 5.96 14.32
C LEU A 240 0.13 7.13 14.77
N ARG A 241 0.44 8.35 14.33
CA ARG A 241 -0.38 9.52 14.66
C ARG A 241 -1.79 9.40 14.10
N ASP A 242 -1.94 8.97 12.85
CA ASP A 242 -3.25 8.72 12.24
C ASP A 242 -4.06 7.68 13.03
N ALA A 243 -3.42 6.59 13.43
CA ALA A 243 -4.08 5.55 14.23
C ALA A 243 -4.56 6.09 15.57
N VAL A 244 -3.75 6.89 16.25
CA VAL A 244 -4.09 7.49 17.54
C VAL A 244 -5.24 8.49 17.43
N LEU A 245 -5.21 9.37 16.44
CA LEU A 245 -6.27 10.36 16.20
C LEU A 245 -7.60 9.67 15.88
N LYS A 246 -7.58 8.66 15.02
CA LYS A 246 -8.79 7.92 14.63
C LYS A 246 -9.32 7.00 15.72
N SER A 247 -8.45 6.44 16.56
CA SER A 247 -8.85 5.65 17.74
C SER A 247 -9.31 6.51 18.92
N GLN A 248 -9.10 7.82 18.85
CA GLN A 248 -9.32 8.76 19.94
C GLN A 248 -8.49 8.43 21.20
N GLY A 249 -7.24 8.02 20.99
CA GLY A 249 -6.28 7.63 22.01
C GLY A 249 -5.29 6.60 21.50
N ASN A 250 -4.33 6.20 22.35
CA ASN A 250 -3.34 5.19 22.01
C ASN A 250 -3.96 3.77 21.98
N PRO A 251 -4.01 3.09 20.80
CA PRO A 251 -4.52 1.72 20.72
C PRO A 251 -3.48 0.64 21.07
N TYR A 252 -2.24 1.01 21.35
CA TYR A 252 -1.12 0.06 21.54
C TYR A 252 -0.75 -0.11 22.99
N ASP A 253 -0.45 -1.36 23.39
CA ASP A 253 0.01 -1.73 24.71
C ASP A 253 1.26 -2.61 24.63
N ASN A 254 2.37 -2.19 25.22
CA ASN A 254 3.59 -2.99 25.32
C ASN A 254 4.03 -3.26 26.77
N THR A 255 3.15 -3.07 27.74
CA THR A 255 3.49 -3.24 29.16
C THR A 255 4.03 -4.62 29.49
N ASN A 256 3.51 -5.66 28.82
CA ASN A 256 3.92 -7.05 29.00
C ASN A 256 4.70 -7.63 27.80
N THR A 257 5.07 -6.78 26.82
CA THR A 257 5.79 -7.26 25.64
C THR A 257 7.27 -7.54 26.00
N ILE A 258 7.74 -8.71 25.64
CA ILE A 258 9.16 -9.07 25.74
C ILE A 258 9.78 -8.86 24.36
N TYR A 259 10.75 -7.97 24.28
CA TYR A 259 11.54 -7.74 23.07
C TYR A 259 12.78 -8.60 23.10
N SER A 260 13.05 -9.33 22.01
CA SER A 260 14.16 -10.28 21.90
C SER A 260 14.76 -10.30 20.50
N GLY A 261 15.93 -10.90 20.38
CA GLY A 261 16.66 -11.02 19.11
C GLY A 261 17.79 -10.01 18.95
N PHE A 262 18.17 -9.32 20.02
CA PHE A 262 19.27 -8.38 20.10
C PHE A 262 20.43 -8.99 20.91
N SER A 263 21.61 -8.43 20.81
CA SER A 263 22.79 -8.91 21.51
C SER A 263 22.66 -8.90 23.06
N ASN A 264 21.83 -8.00 23.59
CA ASN A 264 21.54 -7.93 25.03
C ASN A 264 20.06 -7.58 25.26
N ASP A 265 19.19 -8.58 25.12
CA ASP A 265 17.75 -8.46 25.32
C ASP A 265 17.36 -7.97 26.71
N TRP A 266 18.10 -8.38 27.73
CA TRP A 266 17.81 -7.98 29.11
C TRP A 266 18.00 -6.48 29.32
N GLU A 267 19.13 -5.93 28.90
CA GLU A 267 19.38 -4.49 29.00
C GLU A 267 18.47 -3.66 28.07
N LEU A 268 18.12 -4.20 26.90
CA LEU A 268 17.17 -3.56 26.01
C LEU A 268 15.80 -3.43 26.69
N ASN A 269 15.26 -4.50 27.25
CA ASN A 269 13.95 -4.48 27.89
C ASN A 269 13.87 -3.57 29.13
N LYS A 270 15.00 -3.28 29.80
CA LYS A 270 15.07 -2.27 30.85
C LYS A 270 14.98 -0.84 30.33
N LYS A 271 15.46 -0.58 29.11
CA LYS A 271 15.49 0.75 28.49
C LYS A 271 14.24 1.07 27.69
N VAL A 272 13.56 0.04 27.17
CA VAL A 272 12.34 0.20 26.39
C VAL A 272 11.26 0.88 27.20
N GLU A 273 10.75 2.00 26.70
CA GLU A 273 9.62 2.70 27.31
C GLU A 273 8.34 1.85 27.20
N ARG A 274 7.53 1.87 28.25
CA ARG A 274 6.32 1.06 28.36
C ARG A 274 5.10 1.94 28.31
N PHE A 275 4.19 1.61 27.39
CA PHE A 275 2.96 2.34 27.16
C PHE A 275 1.76 1.42 27.36
N LYS A 276 0.74 1.94 28.00
CA LYS A 276 -0.55 1.27 28.13
C LYS A 276 -1.51 1.83 27.08
N ALA A 277 -2.33 0.95 26.51
CA ALA A 277 -3.42 1.40 25.63
C ALA A 277 -4.42 2.27 26.38
N THR A 278 -4.85 3.36 25.77
CA THR A 278 -5.88 4.28 26.29
C THR A 278 -7.14 4.29 25.41
N ALA A 279 -7.09 3.65 24.26
CA ALA A 279 -8.22 3.46 23.35
C ALA A 279 -8.36 1.98 22.96
N ASN A 280 -9.58 1.60 22.56
CA ASN A 280 -9.82 0.27 22.00
C ASN A 280 -9.33 0.25 20.54
N PRO A 281 -8.41 -0.67 20.17
CA PRO A 281 -7.97 -0.81 18.79
C PRO A 281 -9.11 -1.12 17.80
N ASP A 282 -10.20 -1.74 18.25
CA ASP A 282 -11.35 -2.08 17.41
C ASP A 282 -12.03 -0.85 16.82
N ASN A 283 -11.88 0.32 17.44
CA ASN A 283 -12.48 1.58 16.95
C ASN A 283 -12.13 1.87 15.47
N ILE A 284 -10.93 1.46 15.00
CA ILE A 284 -10.51 1.68 13.62
C ILE A 284 -10.09 0.41 12.88
N PHE A 285 -9.80 -0.69 13.59
CA PHE A 285 -9.19 -1.88 12.99
C PHE A 285 -10.18 -3.04 12.81
N GLU A 286 -11.34 -3.05 13.52
CA GLU A 286 -12.33 -4.11 13.42
C GLU A 286 -13.05 -4.08 12.06
N LYS A 287 -13.46 -2.89 11.62
CA LYS A 287 -14.15 -2.77 10.33
C LYS A 287 -13.23 -3.17 9.20
N TYR A 288 -13.62 -4.21 8.48
CA TYR A 288 -12.84 -4.80 7.39
C TYR A 288 -11.50 -5.41 7.82
N ASP A 289 -11.40 -5.90 9.06
CA ASP A 289 -10.25 -6.70 9.50
C ASP A 289 -10.08 -7.96 8.64
N ARG A 290 -8.85 -8.44 8.54
CA ARG A 290 -8.52 -9.61 7.70
C ARG A 290 -9.04 -10.90 8.30
N THR A 291 -9.69 -11.68 7.47
CA THR A 291 -10.25 -12.99 7.84
C THR A 291 -9.74 -14.14 6.99
N GLY A 292 -9.22 -13.87 5.79
CA GLY A 292 -8.87 -14.86 4.78
C GLY A 292 -10.07 -15.44 4.03
N ASN A 293 -11.30 -14.95 4.29
CA ASN A 293 -12.52 -15.50 3.67
C ASN A 293 -12.80 -14.88 2.29
N ILE A 294 -11.84 -14.95 1.38
CA ILE A 294 -11.99 -14.46 0.02
C ILE A 294 -13.00 -15.30 -0.78
N GLY A 295 -13.84 -14.64 -1.58
CA GLY A 295 -14.91 -15.30 -2.33
C GLY A 295 -14.69 -15.43 -3.84
N LYS A 296 -13.62 -14.86 -4.38
CA LYS A 296 -13.28 -14.86 -5.82
C LYS A 296 -11.77 -14.92 -6.02
N PRO A 297 -11.29 -15.23 -7.26
CA PRO A 297 -9.87 -15.27 -7.58
C PRO A 297 -9.12 -13.99 -7.20
N VAL A 298 -8.02 -14.16 -6.48
CA VAL A 298 -7.09 -13.09 -6.08
C VAL A 298 -5.70 -13.46 -6.56
N VAL A 299 -5.08 -12.58 -7.35
CA VAL A 299 -3.65 -12.58 -7.60
C VAL A 299 -3.03 -11.54 -6.67
N LEU A 300 -2.25 -12.00 -5.69
CA LEU A 300 -1.47 -11.17 -4.80
C LEU A 300 -0.04 -11.07 -5.36
N MET A 301 0.40 -9.85 -5.67
CA MET A 301 1.77 -9.59 -6.11
C MET A 301 2.57 -8.99 -4.97
N HIS A 302 3.81 -9.46 -4.80
CA HIS A 302 4.75 -8.86 -3.86
C HIS A 302 6.16 -8.74 -4.46
N THR A 303 6.97 -7.83 -3.97
CA THR A 303 8.40 -7.77 -4.27
C THR A 303 9.16 -8.68 -3.32
N VAL A 304 10.31 -9.20 -3.75
CA VAL A 304 11.16 -10.07 -2.88
C VAL A 304 11.75 -9.32 -1.67
N TYR A 305 11.73 -8.00 -1.73
CA TYR A 305 12.09 -7.12 -0.62
C TYR A 305 11.18 -5.89 -0.61
N ASP A 306 10.58 -5.63 0.53
CA ASP A 306 9.71 -4.47 0.76
C ASP A 306 9.97 -3.92 2.18
N GLN A 307 10.41 -2.67 2.23
CA GLN A 307 10.79 -2.03 3.50
C GLN A 307 9.59 -1.52 4.32
N LEU A 308 8.41 -1.36 3.71
CA LEU A 308 7.20 -0.90 4.41
C LEU A 308 6.31 -2.07 4.83
N ILE A 309 6.10 -3.02 3.93
CA ILE A 309 5.28 -4.20 4.19
C ILE A 309 6.11 -5.44 3.86
N PRO A 310 7.04 -5.83 4.76
CA PRO A 310 7.82 -7.05 4.52
C PRO A 310 6.91 -8.27 4.35
N PRO A 311 7.17 -9.14 3.35
CA PRO A 311 6.36 -10.33 3.09
C PRO A 311 6.08 -11.19 4.33
N GLN A 312 7.04 -11.26 5.24
CA GLN A 312 6.94 -12.02 6.50
C GLN A 312 5.87 -11.49 7.45
N PHE A 313 5.59 -10.18 7.40
CA PHE A 313 4.53 -9.56 8.19
C PHE A 313 3.18 -9.48 7.44
N GLY A 314 3.21 -9.53 6.12
CA GLY A 314 2.05 -9.35 5.25
C GLY A 314 1.51 -10.66 4.70
N GLU A 315 2.05 -11.08 3.56
CA GLU A 315 1.46 -12.13 2.72
C GLU A 315 1.42 -13.51 3.40
N VAL A 316 2.48 -13.89 4.15
CA VAL A 316 2.52 -15.18 4.85
C VAL A 316 1.37 -15.31 5.85
N ASN A 317 1.04 -14.23 6.56
CA ASN A 317 -0.10 -14.22 7.46
C ASN A 317 -1.41 -14.35 6.70
N PHE A 318 -1.54 -13.68 5.56
CA PHE A 318 -2.76 -13.76 4.76
C PHE A 318 -2.96 -15.13 4.12
N GLU A 319 -1.90 -15.74 3.58
CA GLU A 319 -1.96 -17.13 3.07
C GLU A 319 -2.46 -18.10 4.15
N ASN A 320 -1.92 -17.98 5.37
CA ASN A 320 -2.36 -18.81 6.50
C ASN A 320 -3.86 -18.59 6.83
N MET A 321 -4.32 -17.34 6.84
CA MET A 321 -5.73 -17.04 7.07
C MET A 321 -6.63 -17.63 5.98
N VAL A 322 -6.24 -17.50 4.72
CA VAL A 322 -6.95 -18.07 3.56
C VAL A 322 -7.00 -19.60 3.65
N HIS A 323 -5.87 -20.24 4.01
CA HIS A 323 -5.79 -21.67 4.22
C HIS A 323 -6.74 -22.14 5.33
N GLN A 324 -6.75 -21.47 6.48
CA GLN A 324 -7.64 -21.78 7.60
C GLN A 324 -9.13 -21.67 7.21
N LYS A 325 -9.46 -20.85 6.21
CA LYS A 325 -10.82 -20.72 5.66
C LYS A 325 -11.13 -21.71 4.53
N GLY A 326 -10.15 -22.55 4.10
CA GLY A 326 -10.29 -23.46 2.97
C GLY A 326 -10.48 -22.74 1.63
N LYS A 327 -9.90 -21.54 1.50
CA LYS A 327 -10.04 -20.67 0.32
C LYS A 327 -8.80 -20.65 -0.59
N ASP A 328 -7.84 -21.54 -0.39
CA ASP A 328 -6.60 -21.63 -1.17
C ASP A 328 -6.82 -21.66 -2.68
N HIS A 329 -7.95 -22.23 -3.12
CA HIS A 329 -8.32 -22.30 -4.52
C HIS A 329 -8.62 -20.92 -5.14
N PHE A 330 -8.78 -19.87 -4.32
CA PHE A 330 -8.99 -18.49 -4.77
C PHE A 330 -7.75 -17.61 -4.64
N LEU A 331 -6.65 -18.07 -4.05
CA LEU A 331 -5.45 -17.25 -3.88
C LEU A 331 -4.28 -17.77 -4.72
N THR A 332 -3.62 -16.87 -5.43
CA THR A 332 -2.30 -17.11 -6.04
C THR A 332 -1.37 -15.98 -5.64
N VAL A 333 -0.21 -16.33 -5.10
CA VAL A 333 0.86 -15.38 -4.75
C VAL A 333 1.93 -15.38 -5.83
N LYS A 334 2.32 -14.18 -6.24
CA LYS A 334 3.37 -13.93 -7.24
C LYS A 334 4.43 -13.01 -6.66
N LEU A 335 5.69 -13.42 -6.80
CA LEU A 335 6.84 -12.65 -6.34
C LEU A 335 7.58 -12.03 -7.53
N CYS A 336 7.80 -10.74 -7.48
CA CYS A 336 8.60 -9.99 -8.45
C CYS A 336 10.00 -9.76 -7.90
N ASN A 337 10.99 -9.75 -8.80
CA ASN A 337 12.40 -9.51 -8.45
C ASN A 337 12.71 -8.06 -8.04
N GLY A 338 11.72 -7.17 -8.07
CA GLY A 338 11.83 -5.79 -7.62
C GLY A 338 12.28 -5.67 -6.17
N GLN A 339 13.00 -4.60 -5.86
CA GLN A 339 13.46 -4.27 -4.51
C GLN A 339 12.85 -2.94 -4.09
N GLY A 340 12.17 -2.93 -2.96
CA GLY A 340 11.46 -1.78 -2.44
C GLY A 340 9.94 -1.91 -2.58
N HIS A 341 9.25 -1.07 -1.83
CA HIS A 341 7.79 -1.10 -1.73
C HIS A 341 7.12 -0.87 -3.08
N CYS A 342 6.28 -1.83 -3.50
CA CYS A 342 5.50 -1.77 -4.74
C CYS A 342 6.31 -1.53 -6.02
N ASN A 343 7.56 -1.90 -6.06
CA ASN A 343 8.44 -1.68 -7.22
C ASN A 343 8.21 -2.75 -8.30
N PHE A 344 7.10 -2.62 -9.02
CA PHE A 344 6.70 -3.47 -10.13
C PHE A 344 6.86 -2.75 -11.47
N THR A 345 7.20 -3.50 -12.52
CA THR A 345 7.14 -2.96 -13.88
C THR A 345 5.71 -3.00 -14.42
N PRO A 346 5.35 -2.12 -15.39
CA PRO A 346 4.06 -2.18 -16.06
C PRO A 346 3.76 -3.54 -16.70
N GLU A 347 4.79 -4.22 -17.20
CA GLU A 347 4.69 -5.56 -17.81
C GLU A 347 4.30 -6.60 -16.76
N GLN A 348 4.93 -6.58 -15.58
CA GLN A 348 4.63 -7.50 -14.48
C GLN A 348 3.18 -7.32 -14.00
N ILE A 349 2.72 -6.08 -13.84
CA ILE A 349 1.32 -5.77 -13.49
C ILE A 349 0.38 -6.26 -14.58
N GLY A 350 0.68 -5.93 -15.84
CA GLY A 350 -0.12 -6.31 -17.00
C GLY A 350 -0.25 -7.82 -17.16
N LYS A 351 0.85 -8.56 -17.04
CA LYS A 351 0.89 -10.03 -17.11
C LYS A 351 0.07 -10.66 -16.00
N SER A 352 0.22 -10.18 -14.76
CA SER A 352 -0.53 -10.69 -13.61
C SER A 352 -2.03 -10.45 -13.75
N PHE A 353 -2.42 -9.30 -14.29
CA PHE A 353 -3.83 -9.01 -14.58
C PHE A 353 -4.39 -9.88 -15.71
N ASP A 354 -3.61 -10.15 -16.75
CA ASP A 354 -4.03 -11.03 -17.84
C ASP A 354 -4.18 -12.48 -17.37
N GLU A 355 -3.30 -12.97 -16.49
CA GLU A 355 -3.40 -14.28 -15.87
C GLU A 355 -4.64 -14.38 -14.93
N LEU A 356 -4.94 -13.33 -14.16
CA LEU A 356 -6.15 -13.26 -13.36
C LEU A 356 -7.41 -13.36 -14.24
N ARG A 357 -7.45 -12.61 -15.34
CA ARG A 357 -8.57 -12.64 -16.29
C ARG A 357 -8.73 -14.00 -16.97
N HIS A 358 -7.60 -14.62 -17.33
CA HIS A 358 -7.61 -15.98 -17.88
C HIS A 358 -8.19 -16.96 -16.87
N TRP A 359 -7.72 -16.92 -15.63
CA TRP A 359 -8.23 -17.75 -14.54
C TRP A 359 -9.75 -17.59 -14.35
N VAL A 360 -10.24 -16.37 -14.24
CA VAL A 360 -11.67 -16.08 -14.13
C VAL A 360 -12.48 -16.66 -15.30
N LYS A 361 -11.94 -16.55 -16.52
CA LYS A 361 -12.64 -17.00 -17.74
C LYS A 361 -12.66 -18.53 -17.91
N THR A 362 -11.57 -19.20 -17.54
CA THR A 362 -11.36 -20.63 -17.86
C THR A 362 -11.50 -21.55 -16.65
N GLY A 363 -11.39 -21.00 -15.44
CA GLY A 363 -11.25 -21.78 -14.21
C GLY A 363 -9.81 -22.27 -13.95
N GLU A 364 -8.89 -22.11 -14.91
CA GLU A 364 -7.49 -22.49 -14.74
C GLU A 364 -6.76 -21.49 -13.83
N LYS A 365 -6.40 -21.93 -12.63
CA LYS A 365 -5.77 -21.09 -11.60
C LYS A 365 -4.45 -20.51 -12.12
N ALA A 366 -4.25 -19.21 -11.91
CA ALA A 366 -2.99 -18.55 -12.21
C ALA A 366 -1.83 -19.21 -11.46
N LYS A 367 -0.70 -19.41 -12.13
CA LYS A 367 0.46 -20.11 -11.54
C LYS A 367 1.12 -19.23 -10.47
N PRO A 368 1.41 -19.77 -9.28
CA PRO A 368 2.15 -19.06 -8.26
C PRO A 368 3.64 -18.95 -8.60
N GLY A 369 4.38 -18.15 -7.84
CA GLY A 369 5.84 -18.07 -7.88
C GLY A 369 6.38 -16.83 -8.55
N LEU A 370 7.61 -16.90 -9.06
CA LEU A 370 8.35 -15.73 -9.55
C LEU A 370 7.80 -15.21 -10.88
N ILE A 371 7.75 -13.88 -11.00
CA ILE A 371 7.50 -13.15 -12.25
C ILE A 371 8.78 -12.40 -12.60
N GLU A 372 9.29 -12.67 -13.79
CA GLU A 372 10.41 -11.93 -14.39
C GLU A 372 9.93 -10.67 -15.10
#